data_ac974de924b6e4381c5e221ef6d34cdc
#
_entry.id   ac974de924b6e4381c5e221ef6d34cdc
#
_cell.length_a   1.000
_cell.length_b   1.000
_cell.length_c   1.000
_cell.angle_alpha   90.00
_cell.angle_beta   90.00
_cell.angle_gamma   90.00
#
_symmetry.space_group_name_H-M   'P 1'
#
loop_
_entity.id
_entity.type
_entity.pdbx_description
1 polymer ?
#
loop_
_entity_poly.entity_id
_entity_poly.type
_entity_poly.pdbx_seq_one_letter_code
_entity_poly.pdbx_strand_id
1 'polypeptide(L)'
;MAIRTACVAANNFHLPNATLYASSEPCPMCLSAAYWARIERIVFANSRAEAAAIGFCDDELYEELNRNVSARSIIMEHQPMPEALLPMHYWI
;
A
#
# COMPACT_ATOMS: atom_id res chain seq x y z
N MET A 1 5.62 -8.54 4.80
CA MET A 1 6.32 -9.85 4.65
C MET A 1 5.37 -11.03 4.53
N ALA A 2 4.29 -11.06 5.33
CA ALA A 2 3.31 -12.16 5.24
C ALA A 2 2.69 -12.29 3.84
N ILE A 3 2.30 -11.18 3.23
CA ILE A 3 1.70 -11.18 1.89
C ILE A 3 2.68 -11.74 0.86
N ARG A 4 3.93 -11.31 0.90
CA ARG A 4 4.96 -11.79 -0.01
C ARG A 4 5.17 -13.31 0.14
N THR A 5 5.27 -13.77 1.38
CA THR A 5 5.44 -15.19 1.68
C THR A 5 4.25 -16.02 1.18
N ALA A 6 3.03 -15.52 1.41
CA ALA A 6 1.81 -16.19 0.96
C ALA A 6 1.73 -16.23 -0.58
N CYS A 7 2.12 -15.17 -1.27
CA CYS A 7 2.14 -15.14 -2.73
C CYS A 7 3.12 -16.14 -3.29
N VAL A 8 4.29 -16.27 -2.69
CA VAL A 8 5.30 -17.28 -3.10
C VAL A 8 4.74 -18.69 -2.89
N ALA A 9 4.14 -18.95 -1.72
CA ALA A 9 3.58 -20.28 -1.41
C ALA A 9 2.42 -20.64 -2.35
N ALA A 10 1.58 -19.68 -2.70
CA ALA A 10 0.45 -19.88 -3.60
C ALA A 10 0.87 -19.86 -5.09
N ASN A 11 2.11 -19.49 -5.38
CA ASN A 11 2.60 -19.26 -6.75
C ASN A 11 1.67 -18.29 -7.53
N ASN A 12 1.22 -17.26 -6.85
CA ASN A 12 0.30 -16.26 -7.39
C ASN A 12 0.48 -14.95 -6.65
N PHE A 13 0.44 -13.82 -7.34
CA PHE A 13 0.48 -12.52 -6.70
C PHE A 13 -0.90 -12.01 -6.26
N HIS A 14 -1.95 -12.75 -6.54
CA HIS A 14 -3.29 -12.51 -5.99
C HIS A 14 -3.63 -13.60 -4.98
N LEU A 15 -4.26 -13.19 -3.88
CA LEU A 15 -4.63 -14.08 -2.78
C LEU A 15 -6.14 -14.03 -2.57
N PRO A 16 -6.93 -14.64 -3.47
CA PRO A 16 -8.40 -14.62 -3.35
C PRO A 16 -8.83 -15.36 -2.08
N ASN A 17 -9.89 -14.85 -1.45
CA ASN A 17 -10.47 -15.41 -0.22
C ASN A 17 -9.53 -15.37 0.99
N ALA A 18 -8.42 -14.63 0.92
CA ALA A 18 -7.48 -14.54 2.02
C ALA A 18 -7.90 -13.47 3.04
N THR A 19 -7.59 -13.74 4.30
CA THR A 19 -7.73 -12.78 5.40
C THR A 19 -6.34 -12.49 5.96
N LEU A 20 -6.02 -11.21 6.10
CA LEU A 20 -4.79 -10.75 6.72
C LEU A 20 -5.07 -10.43 8.19
N TYR A 21 -4.35 -11.07 9.09
CA TYR A 21 -4.40 -10.78 10.52
C TYR A 21 -3.19 -9.95 10.90
N ALA A 22 -3.42 -8.83 11.55
CA ALA A 22 -2.36 -7.92 11.96
C ALA A 22 -2.53 -7.52 13.42
N SER A 23 -1.43 -7.30 14.12
CA SER A 23 -1.47 -6.81 15.50
C SER A 23 -1.96 -5.37 15.57
N SER A 24 -1.61 -4.57 14.58
CA SER A 24 -2.03 -3.18 14.48
C SER A 24 -2.62 -2.89 13.11
N GLU A 25 -3.46 -1.87 13.05
CA GLU A 25 -4.03 -1.40 11.79
C GLU A 25 -2.89 -1.15 10.78
N PRO A 26 -2.96 -1.74 9.57
CA PRO A 26 -1.89 -1.64 8.61
C PRO A 26 -1.56 -0.20 8.24
N CYS A 27 -0.26 0.11 8.19
CA CYS A 27 0.21 1.38 7.66
C CYS A 27 -0.08 1.46 6.15
N PRO A 28 0.04 2.66 5.53
CA PRO A 28 -0.25 2.80 4.10
C PRO A 28 0.53 1.85 3.19
N MET A 29 1.77 1.52 3.52
CA MET A 29 2.56 0.58 2.73
C MET A 29 1.94 -0.83 2.74
N CYS A 30 1.61 -1.34 3.93
CA CYS A 30 1.02 -2.67 4.07
C CYS A 30 -0.42 -2.71 3.54
N LEU A 31 -1.17 -1.64 3.75
CA LEU A 31 -2.53 -1.51 3.21
C LEU A 31 -2.51 -1.55 1.69
N SER A 32 -1.61 -0.80 1.07
CA SER A 32 -1.45 -0.81 -0.39
C SER A 32 -1.08 -2.19 -0.91
N ALA A 33 -0.17 -2.88 -0.22
CA ALA A 33 0.20 -4.26 -0.57
C ALA A 33 -1.00 -5.21 -0.50
N ALA A 34 -1.86 -5.04 0.50
CA ALA A 34 -3.08 -5.85 0.65
C ALA A 34 -4.04 -5.63 -0.53
N TYR A 35 -4.22 -4.39 -0.96
CA TYR A 35 -5.04 -4.09 -2.14
C TYR A 35 -4.46 -4.69 -3.42
N TRP A 36 -3.15 -4.59 -3.63
CA TRP A 36 -2.51 -5.18 -4.79
C TRP A 36 -2.61 -6.70 -4.81
N ALA A 37 -2.54 -7.34 -3.63
CA ALA A 37 -2.67 -8.78 -3.50
C ALA A 37 -4.12 -9.29 -3.52
N ARG A 38 -5.10 -8.39 -3.60
CA ARG A 38 -6.51 -8.72 -3.60
C ARG A 38 -6.96 -9.42 -2.32
N ILE A 39 -6.40 -9.03 -1.17
CA ILE A 39 -6.83 -9.51 0.14
C ILE A 39 -8.27 -9.05 0.36
N GLU A 40 -9.15 -9.94 0.79
CA GLU A 40 -10.56 -9.62 0.97
C GLU A 40 -10.90 -9.03 2.34
N ARG A 41 -10.13 -9.41 3.36
CA ARG A 41 -10.43 -9.03 4.73
C ARG A 41 -9.17 -8.79 5.51
N ILE A 42 -9.17 -7.73 6.31
CA ILE A 42 -8.08 -7.42 7.25
C ILE A 42 -8.68 -7.36 8.64
N VAL A 43 -8.09 -8.08 9.58
CA VAL A 43 -8.46 -8.08 10.98
C VAL A 43 -7.27 -7.59 11.79
N PHE A 44 -7.47 -6.56 12.59
CA PHE A 44 -6.40 -5.98 13.40
C PHE A 44 -6.88 -5.73 14.82
N ALA A 45 -5.93 -5.75 15.78
CA ALA A 45 -6.23 -5.59 17.20
C ALA A 45 -6.07 -4.14 17.67
N ASN A 46 -4.97 -3.47 17.31
CA ASN A 46 -4.69 -2.09 17.71
C ASN A 46 -5.03 -1.14 16.57
N SER A 47 -5.80 -0.10 16.89
CA SER A 47 -6.13 0.94 15.92
C SER A 47 -4.93 1.85 15.63
N ARG A 48 -5.05 2.64 14.56
CA ARG A 48 -4.07 3.68 14.23
C ARG A 48 -3.91 4.69 15.35
N ALA A 49 -5.01 5.07 16.00
CA ALA A 49 -4.98 5.98 17.13
C ALA A 49 -4.21 5.41 18.33
N GLU A 50 -4.39 4.12 18.62
CA GLU A 50 -3.65 3.44 19.69
C GLU A 50 -2.16 3.37 19.38
N ALA A 51 -1.78 3.11 18.14
CA ALA A 51 -0.38 3.10 17.73
C ALA A 51 0.23 4.51 17.83
N ALA A 52 -0.51 5.55 17.46
CA ALA A 52 -0.06 6.94 17.57
C ALA A 52 0.21 7.33 19.01
N ALA A 53 -0.56 6.80 19.97
CA ALA A 53 -0.40 7.11 21.39
C ALA A 53 0.97 6.68 21.94
N ILE A 54 1.62 5.69 21.35
CA ILE A 54 2.96 5.24 21.74
C ILE A 54 4.07 5.78 20.83
N GLY A 55 3.75 6.75 19.98
CA GLY A 55 4.72 7.43 19.12
C GLY A 55 4.84 6.87 17.71
N PHE A 56 4.12 5.81 17.38
CA PHE A 56 4.07 5.27 16.03
C PHE A 56 2.93 5.93 15.26
N CYS A 57 3.22 7.09 14.66
CA CYS A 57 2.22 7.92 13.99
C CYS A 57 2.49 7.98 12.49
N ASP A 58 1.50 7.58 11.70
CA ASP A 58 1.55 7.64 10.24
C ASP A 58 0.53 8.63 9.66
N ASP A 59 -0.03 9.51 10.49
CA ASP A 59 -1.02 10.50 10.07
C ASP A 59 -0.49 11.43 8.98
N GLU A 60 0.76 11.84 9.07
CA GLU A 60 1.39 12.67 8.04
C GLU A 60 1.38 12.00 6.69
N LEU A 61 1.64 10.70 6.64
CA LEU A 61 1.63 9.95 5.38
C LEU A 61 0.22 9.86 4.80
N TYR A 62 -0.80 9.67 5.63
CA TYR A 62 -2.19 9.68 5.18
C TYR A 62 -2.59 11.05 4.63
N GLU A 63 -2.14 12.13 5.27
CA GLU A 63 -2.37 13.48 4.78
C GLU A 63 -1.69 13.70 3.43
N GLU A 64 -0.45 13.24 3.28
CA GLU A 64 0.30 13.31 2.02
C GLU A 64 -0.43 12.62 0.88
N LEU A 65 -0.99 11.43 1.12
CA LEU A 65 -1.71 10.67 0.11
C LEU A 65 -2.98 11.40 -0.35
N ASN A 66 -3.59 12.20 0.52
CA ASN A 66 -4.79 12.98 0.21
C ASN A 66 -4.49 14.32 -0.47
N ARG A 67 -3.24 14.76 -0.48
CA ARG A 67 -2.85 16.01 -1.12
C ARG A 67 -2.69 15.84 -2.63
N ASN A 68 -2.88 16.94 -3.34
CA ASN A 68 -2.48 16.99 -4.74
C ASN A 68 -0.97 16.77 -4.86
N VAL A 69 -0.54 16.18 -5.96
CA VAL A 69 0.88 15.88 -6.20
C VAL A 69 1.74 17.13 -6.02
N SER A 70 1.27 18.28 -6.46
CA SER A 70 2.00 19.56 -6.36
C SER A 70 2.14 20.08 -4.93
N ALA A 71 1.32 19.59 -4.00
CA ALA A 71 1.30 20.07 -2.60
C ALA A 71 2.02 19.12 -1.63
N ARG A 72 2.59 18.02 -2.11
CA ARG A 72 3.28 17.04 -1.28
C ARG A 72 4.66 17.52 -0.84
N SER A 73 5.11 17.04 0.33
CA SER A 73 6.41 17.40 0.88
C SER A 73 7.57 16.93 0.03
N ILE A 74 7.45 15.75 -0.58
CA ILE A 74 8.42 15.29 -1.57
C ILE A 74 8.02 15.88 -2.91
N ILE A 75 8.96 16.58 -3.54
CA ILE A 75 8.73 17.19 -4.84
C ILE A 75 8.57 16.09 -5.88
N MET A 76 7.44 16.10 -6.56
CA MET A 76 7.15 15.18 -7.66
C MET A 76 6.97 15.98 -8.92
N GLU A 77 7.74 15.68 -9.94
CA GLU A 77 7.71 16.40 -11.20
C GLU A 77 7.27 15.48 -12.33
N HIS A 78 6.28 15.93 -13.08
CA HIS A 78 5.85 15.23 -14.27
C HIS A 78 6.66 15.71 -15.46
N GLN A 79 7.52 14.85 -15.98
CA GLN A 79 8.32 15.14 -17.17
C GLN A 79 7.93 14.16 -18.26
N PRO A 80 6.96 14.51 -19.10
CA PRO A 80 6.50 13.61 -20.15
C PRO A 80 7.58 13.37 -21.19
N MET A 81 7.72 12.11 -21.57
CA MET A 81 8.62 11.67 -22.63
C MET A 81 7.88 10.68 -23.52
N PRO A 82 7.96 10.81 -24.85
CA PRO A 82 7.29 9.86 -25.74
C PRO A 82 7.72 8.41 -25.51
N GLU A 83 9.00 8.18 -25.21
CA GLU A 83 9.58 6.86 -24.96
C GLU A 83 8.98 6.18 -23.73
N ALA A 84 8.50 6.95 -22.76
CA ALA A 84 7.90 6.43 -21.55
C ALA A 84 6.56 5.71 -21.79
N LEU A 85 5.96 5.95 -22.93
CA LEU A 85 4.71 5.28 -23.32
C LEU A 85 4.95 3.89 -23.92
N LEU A 86 6.18 3.60 -24.38
CA LEU A 86 6.48 2.33 -25.04
C LEU A 86 6.20 1.10 -24.17
N PRO A 87 6.62 1.06 -22.89
CA PRO A 87 6.29 -0.10 -22.05
C PRO A 87 4.79 -0.31 -21.88
N MET A 88 4.00 0.76 -21.90
CA MET A 88 2.56 0.68 -21.73
C MET A 88 1.88 -0.01 -22.91
N HIS A 89 2.44 0.08 -24.10
CA HIS A 89 1.91 -0.60 -25.27
C HIS A 89 2.05 -2.13 -25.18
N TYR A 90 2.97 -2.61 -24.36
CA TYR A 90 3.22 -4.04 -24.15
C TYR A 90 2.58 -4.59 -22.90
N TRP A 91 1.94 -3.73 -22.11
CA TRP A 91 1.38 -4.12 -20.82
C TRP A 91 0.04 -4.86 -20.93
N ILE A 92 -0.58 -4.86 -22.02
CA ILE A 92 -1.96 -5.38 -22.20
C ILE A 92 -2.03 -6.90 -22.03
#